data_d6361de9c6e2b4264f60144fafd6c493
#
_entry.id   d6361de9c6e2b4264f60144fafd6c493
#
_cell.length_a   1.000
_cell.length_b   1.000
_cell.length_c   1.000
_cell.angle_alpha   90.00
_cell.angle_beta   90.00
_cell.angle_gamma   90.00
#
_symmetry.space_group_name_H-M   'P 1'
#
loop_
_entity.id
_entity.type
_entity.pdbx_description
1 polymer ?
#
loop_
_entity_poly.entity_id
_entity_poly.type
_entity_poly.pdbx_seq_one_letter_code
_entity_poly.pdbx_strand_id
1 'polypeptide(L)'
;DALPILFGEKQKGEAGESVVSLPLSSLHSFKRHPFRVPDDEKMEETVKSVRQYGILVPAIVREDKAQGNYEIIAGHRRKRACELTGLSEMPAIVRELTDDEAVIIMVDSNIQREDILPSEKAWAYRMKMEALSHQGVKGEAYTADLVGEAAGDCARTVQRYVRLTYLNPKLLDFADHGKVSLAVAEKLSFLSGEEQGWVLKTLGGNVAVLSKSQAEALKEESENESLTEKCVADIINREVKRISITISAKKIKDYFPQDYTKDQMEEVIFELLESWKERMCQDS
;
A
#
# COMPACT_ATOMS: atom_id res chain seq x y z
N ASP A 1 9.85 24.44 0.33
CA ASP A 1 8.91 25.53 0.70
C ASP A 1 7.43 25.12 0.52
N ALA A 2 7.07 23.83 0.70
CA ALA A 2 5.70 23.33 0.55
C ALA A 2 4.98 23.07 1.89
N LEU A 3 5.53 23.54 3.00
CA LEU A 3 4.95 23.36 4.33
C LEU A 3 3.89 24.40 4.79
N PRO A 4 3.55 25.47 4.05
CA PRO A 4 2.55 26.43 4.53
C PRO A 4 1.09 26.02 4.33
N ILE A 5 0.78 25.00 3.53
CA ILE A 5 -0.62 24.69 3.17
C ILE A 5 -1.33 23.82 4.23
N LEU A 6 -0.59 23.06 5.02
CA LEU A 6 -1.16 22.23 6.10
C LEU A 6 -1.45 23.00 7.40
N PHE A 7 -0.92 24.20 7.53
CA PHE A 7 -1.21 25.11 8.64
C PHE A 7 -1.71 26.44 8.07
N GLY A 8 -2.81 26.38 7.29
CA GLY A 8 -3.47 27.57 6.81
C GLY A 8 -3.70 28.54 7.95
N GLU A 9 -3.08 29.72 7.84
CA GLU A 9 -3.24 30.84 8.75
C GLU A 9 -4.71 31.13 9.03
N LYS A 10 -5.26 30.50 10.05
CA LYS A 10 -6.23 31.13 10.92
C LYS A 10 -5.48 31.45 12.21
N GLN A 11 -4.86 32.63 12.20
CA GLN A 11 -4.54 33.32 13.42
C GLN A 11 -5.82 33.50 14.24
N LYS A 12 -6.12 32.51 15.08
CA LYS A 12 -6.85 32.68 16.33
C LYS A 12 -5.82 32.40 17.40
N GLY A 13 -5.67 33.39 18.27
CA GLY A 13 -4.68 33.57 19.32
C GLY A 13 -4.07 32.30 19.87
N GLU A 14 -2.80 32.38 20.17
CA GLU A 14 -1.97 31.49 20.96
C GLU A 14 -2.61 31.12 22.33
N ALA A 15 -3.60 30.24 22.32
CA ALA A 15 -3.86 29.37 23.45
C ALA A 15 -2.92 28.19 23.23
N GLY A 16 -1.78 28.17 23.91
CA GLY A 16 -0.81 27.08 23.87
C GLY A 16 -1.55 25.75 24.03
N GLU A 17 -1.35 24.84 23.06
CA GLU A 17 -1.93 23.48 23.12
C GLU A 17 -1.54 22.87 24.47
N SER A 18 -2.49 22.76 25.40
CA SER A 18 -2.25 22.19 26.71
C SER A 18 -2.24 20.67 26.63
N VAL A 19 -1.15 20.08 27.16
CA VAL A 19 -1.10 18.63 27.35
C VAL A 19 -1.91 18.29 28.59
N VAL A 20 -2.88 17.40 28.44
CA VAL A 20 -3.72 16.88 29.52
C VAL A 20 -3.48 15.39 29.71
N SER A 21 -3.54 14.90 30.96
CA SER A 21 -3.53 13.46 31.22
C SER A 21 -4.95 12.92 31.10
N LEU A 22 -5.16 11.95 30.22
CA LEU A 22 -6.48 11.34 30.00
C LEU A 22 -6.46 9.86 30.41
N PRO A 23 -7.51 9.38 31.07
CA PRO A 23 -7.68 7.97 31.37
C PRO A 23 -7.74 7.14 30.08
N LEU A 24 -7.03 6.00 30.04
CA LEU A 24 -7.05 5.11 28.87
C LEU A 24 -8.45 4.60 28.55
N SER A 25 -9.30 4.46 29.58
CA SER A 25 -10.71 4.06 29.44
C SER A 25 -11.58 5.08 28.71
N SER A 26 -11.17 6.36 28.68
CA SER A 26 -11.86 7.42 27.96
C SER A 26 -11.39 7.57 26.51
N LEU A 27 -10.41 6.76 26.09
CA LEU A 27 -9.80 6.85 24.78
C LEU A 27 -10.26 5.70 23.90
N HIS A 28 -10.86 5.98 22.76
CA HIS A 28 -11.18 4.97 21.75
C HIS A 28 -10.46 5.22 20.43
N SER A 29 -10.33 4.17 19.63
CA SER A 29 -9.68 4.26 18.35
C SER A 29 -10.54 5.00 17.33
N PHE A 30 -9.87 5.67 16.36
CA PHE A 30 -10.52 6.31 15.25
C PHE A 30 -11.41 5.32 14.47
N LYS A 31 -12.61 5.75 14.13
CA LYS A 31 -13.55 4.94 13.36
C LYS A 31 -12.96 4.64 11.97
N ARG A 32 -12.88 3.35 11.61
CA ARG A 32 -12.25 2.87 10.36
C ARG A 32 -10.74 3.15 10.27
N HIS A 33 -10.03 3.13 11.40
CA HIS A 33 -8.57 3.27 11.40
C HIS A 33 -7.91 2.20 10.52
N PRO A 34 -7.22 2.56 9.42
CA PRO A 34 -6.72 1.58 8.46
C PRO A 34 -5.46 0.87 8.94
N PHE A 35 -4.68 1.48 9.85
CA PHE A 35 -3.39 0.98 10.27
C PHE A 35 -3.51 0.03 11.46
N ARG A 36 -2.90 -1.14 11.34
CA ARG A 36 -2.86 -2.13 12.42
C ARG A 36 -1.88 -1.69 13.53
N VAL A 37 -2.15 -2.16 14.73
CA VAL A 37 -1.28 -1.95 15.90
C VAL A 37 -0.88 -3.33 16.43
N PRO A 38 0.06 -4.02 15.76
CA PRO A 38 0.50 -5.35 16.19
C PRO A 38 1.37 -5.25 17.45
N ASP A 39 1.33 -6.32 18.25
CA ASP A 39 2.25 -6.53 19.37
C ASP A 39 3.53 -7.21 18.84
N ASP A 40 4.31 -6.46 18.06
CA ASP A 40 5.57 -6.84 17.39
C ASP A 40 6.82 -6.41 18.19
N GLU A 41 8.02 -6.73 17.69
CA GLU A 41 9.29 -6.31 18.32
C GLU A 41 9.39 -4.79 18.51
N LYS A 42 8.87 -4.00 17.53
CA LYS A 42 8.81 -2.54 17.66
C LYS A 42 7.83 -2.08 18.76
N MET A 43 6.79 -2.88 19.06
CA MET A 43 5.92 -2.62 20.19
C MET A 43 6.65 -2.90 21.49
N GLU A 44 7.43 -3.98 21.57
CA GLU A 44 8.25 -4.28 22.76
C GLU A 44 9.26 -3.16 23.07
N GLU A 45 9.91 -2.61 22.04
CA GLU A 45 10.78 -1.44 22.18
C GLU A 45 10.01 -0.22 22.70
N THR A 46 8.81 0.01 22.17
CA THR A 46 7.93 1.10 22.64
C THR A 46 7.55 0.89 24.11
N VAL A 47 7.21 -0.33 24.51
CA VAL A 47 6.89 -0.70 25.90
C VAL A 47 8.10 -0.49 26.81
N LYS A 48 9.31 -0.89 26.40
CA LYS A 48 10.55 -0.64 27.17
C LYS A 48 10.79 0.85 27.37
N SER A 49 10.63 1.65 26.31
CA SER A 49 10.76 3.10 26.38
C SER A 49 9.73 3.72 27.32
N VAL A 50 8.47 3.30 27.23
CA VAL A 50 7.38 3.80 28.10
C VAL A 50 7.62 3.45 29.56
N ARG A 51 8.13 2.26 29.86
CA ARG A 51 8.50 1.87 31.24
C ARG A 51 9.63 2.73 31.80
N GLN A 52 10.59 3.09 30.98
CA GLN A 52 11.78 3.82 31.43
C GLN A 52 11.55 5.33 31.52
N TYR A 53 10.85 5.92 30.56
CA TYR A 53 10.77 7.37 30.39
C TYR A 53 9.33 7.91 30.42
N GLY A 54 8.34 7.04 30.48
CA GLY A 54 6.94 7.43 30.26
C GLY A 54 6.64 7.77 28.81
N ILE A 55 5.52 8.43 28.57
CA ILE A 55 5.14 8.91 27.25
C ILE A 55 5.76 10.27 27.01
N LEU A 56 6.80 10.33 26.18
CA LEU A 56 7.53 11.58 25.85
C LEU A 56 6.77 12.48 24.86
N VAL A 57 6.03 11.90 23.94
CA VAL A 57 5.24 12.61 22.93
C VAL A 57 3.77 12.37 23.19
N PRO A 58 2.96 13.41 23.47
CA PRO A 58 1.53 13.22 23.74
C PRO A 58 0.76 12.72 22.54
N ALA A 59 -0.33 11.99 22.76
CA ALA A 59 -1.27 11.63 21.70
C ALA A 59 -2.02 12.87 21.19
N ILE A 60 -2.53 12.82 19.95
CA ILE A 60 -3.50 13.80 19.46
C ILE A 60 -4.86 13.11 19.50
N VAL A 61 -5.80 13.77 20.17
CA VAL A 61 -7.17 13.30 20.35
C VAL A 61 -8.16 14.40 20.02
N ARG A 62 -9.39 14.02 19.68
CA ARG A 62 -10.51 14.96 19.61
C ARG A 62 -11.64 14.49 20.52
N GLU A 63 -12.47 15.41 20.98
CA GLU A 63 -13.64 15.08 21.78
C GLU A 63 -14.72 14.40 20.93
N ASP A 64 -15.15 13.20 21.32
CA ASP A 64 -16.36 12.57 20.78
C ASP A 64 -17.56 12.96 21.66
N LYS A 65 -18.24 14.03 21.26
CA LYS A 65 -19.40 14.57 21.98
C LYS A 65 -20.57 13.59 22.08
N ALA A 66 -20.65 12.61 21.17
CA ALA A 66 -21.72 11.62 21.18
C ALA A 66 -21.56 10.58 22.28
N GLN A 67 -20.29 10.23 22.63
CA GLN A 67 -19.99 9.22 23.63
C GLN A 67 -19.45 9.82 24.94
N GLY A 68 -19.15 11.13 24.97
CA GLY A 68 -18.52 11.78 26.12
C GLY A 68 -17.09 11.31 26.39
N ASN A 69 -16.41 10.82 25.37
CA ASN A 69 -15.07 10.26 25.37
C ASN A 69 -14.18 10.97 24.34
N TYR A 70 -12.96 10.47 24.15
CA TYR A 70 -12.01 11.04 23.19
C TYR A 70 -11.62 10.01 22.12
N GLU A 71 -11.66 10.43 20.87
CA GLU A 71 -11.20 9.66 19.73
C GLU A 71 -9.72 9.95 19.45
N ILE A 72 -8.90 8.90 19.36
CA ILE A 72 -7.47 9.03 19.10
C ILE A 72 -7.25 9.24 17.60
N ILE A 73 -6.61 10.35 17.24
CA ILE A 73 -6.21 10.65 15.85
C ILE A 73 -4.78 10.18 15.59
N ALA A 74 -3.86 10.42 16.53
CA ALA A 74 -2.49 9.93 16.45
C ALA A 74 -2.00 9.45 17.83
N GLY A 75 -1.40 8.27 17.88
CA GLY A 75 -0.85 7.71 19.12
C GLY A 75 -1.40 6.35 19.54
N HIS A 76 -2.06 5.62 18.67
CA HIS A 76 -2.61 4.28 18.93
C HIS A 76 -1.57 3.30 19.50
N ARG A 77 -0.33 3.28 18.95
CA ARG A 77 0.76 2.46 19.51
C ARG A 77 1.16 2.86 20.92
N ARG A 78 1.14 4.17 21.24
CA ARG A 78 1.43 4.69 22.58
C ARG A 78 0.35 4.28 23.57
N LYS A 79 -0.94 4.35 23.19
CA LYS A 79 -2.03 3.83 24.00
C LYS A 79 -1.82 2.34 24.30
N ARG A 80 -1.53 1.53 23.25
CA ARG A 80 -1.28 0.10 23.41
C ARG A 80 -0.11 -0.19 24.36
N ALA A 81 0.98 0.56 24.24
CA ALA A 81 2.11 0.45 25.13
C ALA A 81 1.76 0.82 26.59
N CYS A 82 0.92 1.85 26.81
CA CYS A 82 0.40 2.16 28.16
C CYS A 82 -0.40 1.00 28.73
N GLU A 83 -1.29 0.39 27.94
CA GLU A 83 -2.06 -0.79 28.37
C GLU A 83 -1.14 -1.95 28.78
N LEU A 84 -0.13 -2.26 27.97
CA LEU A 84 0.85 -3.32 28.24
C LEU A 84 1.78 -3.02 29.42
N THR A 85 1.95 -1.75 29.78
CA THR A 85 2.75 -1.34 30.96
C THR A 85 1.93 -1.19 32.23
N GLY A 86 0.58 -1.28 32.13
CA GLY A 86 -0.33 -1.12 33.26
C GLY A 86 -0.54 0.33 33.69
N LEU A 87 -0.23 1.30 32.84
CA LEU A 87 -0.57 2.70 33.08
C LEU A 87 -2.09 2.89 32.93
N SER A 88 -2.67 3.74 33.75
CA SER A 88 -4.11 4.07 33.70
C SER A 88 -4.43 5.29 32.86
N GLU A 89 -3.43 6.13 32.62
CA GLU A 89 -3.56 7.41 31.92
C GLU A 89 -2.43 7.61 30.91
N MET A 90 -2.66 8.49 29.93
CA MET A 90 -1.62 8.94 29.02
C MET A 90 -1.75 10.42 28.68
N PRO A 91 -0.62 11.12 28.41
CA PRO A 91 -0.65 12.52 28.00
C PRO A 91 -1.22 12.63 26.58
N ALA A 92 -2.12 13.59 26.40
CA ALA A 92 -2.78 13.87 25.14
C ALA A 92 -2.96 15.38 24.92
N ILE A 93 -3.01 15.79 23.64
CA ILE A 93 -3.41 17.11 23.22
C ILE A 93 -4.82 16.99 22.63
N VAL A 94 -5.75 17.71 23.19
CA VAL A 94 -7.15 17.74 22.70
C VAL A 94 -7.24 18.81 21.63
N ARG A 95 -7.66 18.43 20.43
CA ARG A 95 -7.88 19.33 19.30
C ARG A 95 -9.33 19.30 18.85
N GLU A 96 -9.85 20.46 18.49
CA GLU A 96 -11.12 20.55 17.76
C GLU A 96 -10.86 20.29 16.27
N LEU A 97 -11.27 19.13 15.80
CA LEU A 97 -11.05 18.68 14.41
C LEU A 97 -12.37 18.21 13.79
N THR A 98 -12.60 18.60 12.55
CA THR A 98 -13.63 17.99 11.71
C THR A 98 -13.24 16.55 11.36
N ASP A 99 -14.17 15.76 10.82
CA ASP A 99 -13.88 14.39 10.40
C ASP A 99 -12.81 14.33 9.32
N ASP A 100 -12.86 15.25 8.35
CA ASP A 100 -11.87 15.31 7.26
C ASP A 100 -10.48 15.72 7.75
N GLU A 101 -10.38 16.72 8.63
CA GLU A 101 -9.10 17.10 9.24
C GLU A 101 -8.49 15.97 10.06
N ALA A 102 -9.33 15.26 10.83
CA ALA A 102 -8.89 14.11 11.61
C ALA A 102 -8.36 12.98 10.73
N VAL A 103 -9.02 12.67 9.60
CA VAL A 103 -8.55 11.70 8.61
C VAL A 103 -7.20 12.12 8.04
N ILE A 104 -7.03 13.37 7.61
CA ILE A 104 -5.79 13.86 7.01
C ILE A 104 -4.64 13.73 8.01
N ILE A 105 -4.81 14.21 9.24
CA ILE A 105 -3.78 14.12 10.29
C ILE A 105 -3.43 12.65 10.61
N MET A 106 -4.45 11.79 10.72
CA MET A 106 -4.26 10.37 10.99
C MET A 106 -3.44 9.71 9.88
N VAL A 107 -3.77 9.95 8.62
CA VAL A 107 -3.04 9.38 7.47
C VAL A 107 -1.62 9.91 7.45
N ASP A 108 -1.42 11.22 7.52
CA ASP A 108 -0.09 11.84 7.41
C ASP A 108 0.85 11.44 8.54
N SER A 109 0.32 11.21 9.74
CA SER A 109 1.12 10.73 10.88
C SER A 109 1.56 9.26 10.78
N ASN A 110 0.97 8.48 9.87
CA ASN A 110 1.26 7.06 9.74
C ASN A 110 1.88 6.68 8.38
N ILE A 111 1.64 7.45 7.33
CA ILE A 111 1.98 7.06 5.95
C ILE A 111 3.50 6.96 5.69
N GLN A 112 4.32 7.56 6.54
CA GLN A 112 5.79 7.51 6.45
C GLN A 112 6.41 6.30 7.14
N ARG A 113 5.60 5.40 7.74
CA ARG A 113 6.11 4.18 8.37
C ARG A 113 6.64 3.23 7.31
N GLU A 114 7.78 2.59 7.58
CA GLU A 114 8.44 1.67 6.64
C GLU A 114 7.62 0.38 6.39
N ASP A 115 6.86 -0.08 7.39
CA ASP A 115 6.18 -1.38 7.39
C ASP A 115 4.67 -1.26 7.15
N ILE A 116 4.24 -0.34 6.27
CA ILE A 116 2.82 -0.22 5.94
C ILE A 116 2.42 -1.32 4.96
N LEU A 117 1.39 -2.07 5.31
CA LEU A 117 0.83 -3.07 4.42
C LEU A 117 0.16 -2.43 3.19
N PRO A 118 0.17 -3.09 2.02
CA PRO A 118 -0.55 -2.63 0.84
C PRO A 118 -2.02 -2.30 1.09
N SER A 119 -2.71 -3.11 1.90
CA SER A 119 -4.10 -2.85 2.30
C SER A 119 -4.26 -1.58 3.14
N GLU A 120 -3.38 -1.37 4.11
CA GLU A 120 -3.39 -0.19 4.97
C GLU A 120 -3.17 1.08 4.14
N LYS A 121 -2.16 1.06 3.26
CA LYS A 121 -1.83 2.15 2.36
C LYS A 121 -2.98 2.47 1.39
N ALA A 122 -3.63 1.42 0.86
CA ALA A 122 -4.79 1.55 -0.02
C ALA A 122 -5.95 2.28 0.65
N TRP A 123 -6.36 1.85 1.83
CA TRP A 123 -7.43 2.48 2.58
C TRP A 123 -7.07 3.87 3.09
N ALA A 124 -5.82 4.10 3.55
CA ALA A 124 -5.34 5.40 3.97
C ALA A 124 -5.41 6.43 2.84
N TYR A 125 -4.93 6.08 1.65
CA TYR A 125 -4.99 6.97 0.49
C TYR A 125 -6.42 7.25 0.06
N ARG A 126 -7.29 6.24 0.03
CA ARG A 126 -8.70 6.43 -0.29
C ARG A 126 -9.37 7.39 0.68
N MET A 127 -9.20 7.19 1.99
CA MET A 127 -9.78 8.06 3.01
C MET A 127 -9.27 9.50 2.89
N LYS A 128 -7.98 9.71 2.65
CA LYS A 128 -7.41 11.05 2.47
C LYS A 128 -7.92 11.72 1.20
N MET A 129 -8.06 10.98 0.08
CA MET A 129 -8.67 11.50 -1.15
C MET A 129 -10.12 11.94 -0.94
N GLU A 130 -10.92 11.13 -0.24
CA GLU A 130 -12.30 11.45 0.10
C GLU A 130 -12.36 12.72 0.97
N ALA A 131 -11.54 12.82 2.01
CA ALA A 131 -11.47 13.98 2.90
C ALA A 131 -11.10 15.29 2.15
N LEU A 132 -10.08 15.24 1.29
CA LEU A 132 -9.66 16.40 0.48
C LEU A 132 -10.74 16.80 -0.53
N SER A 133 -11.44 15.84 -1.11
CA SER A 133 -12.58 16.12 -2.01
C SER A 133 -13.71 16.86 -1.30
N HIS A 134 -14.05 16.49 -0.06
CA HIS A 134 -15.03 17.17 0.78
C HIS A 134 -14.61 18.61 1.09
N GLN A 135 -13.32 18.87 1.25
CA GLN A 135 -12.77 20.20 1.45
C GLN A 135 -12.69 21.05 0.18
N GLY A 136 -13.22 20.56 -0.94
CA GLY A 136 -13.32 21.30 -2.19
C GLY A 136 -12.14 21.15 -3.14
N VAL A 137 -11.17 20.27 -2.86
CA VAL A 137 -10.11 19.91 -3.81
C VAL A 137 -10.73 19.21 -5.01
N LYS A 138 -10.53 19.76 -6.20
CA LYS A 138 -11.12 19.24 -7.44
C LYS A 138 -10.04 18.66 -8.35
N GLY A 139 -10.41 17.60 -9.07
CA GLY A 139 -9.54 16.90 -10.02
C GLY A 139 -8.83 15.70 -9.38
N GLU A 140 -9.20 14.51 -9.82
CA GLU A 140 -8.72 13.25 -9.24
C GLU A 140 -7.18 13.12 -9.28
N ALA A 141 -6.57 13.49 -10.41
CA ALA A 141 -5.11 13.43 -10.56
C ALA A 141 -4.40 14.41 -9.60
N TYR A 142 -4.91 15.64 -9.48
CA TYR A 142 -4.35 16.65 -8.58
C TYR A 142 -4.53 16.24 -7.10
N THR A 143 -5.69 15.70 -6.74
CA THR A 143 -5.94 15.18 -5.40
C THR A 143 -4.99 14.01 -5.08
N ALA A 144 -4.76 13.13 -6.05
CA ALA A 144 -3.82 12.00 -5.89
C ALA A 144 -2.37 12.48 -5.71
N ASP A 145 -1.94 13.53 -6.39
CA ASP A 145 -0.62 14.14 -6.18
C ASP A 145 -0.47 14.69 -4.76
N LEU A 146 -1.46 15.45 -4.28
CA LEU A 146 -1.49 15.97 -2.90
C LEU A 146 -1.47 14.84 -1.86
N VAL A 147 -2.19 13.76 -2.10
CA VAL A 147 -2.22 12.59 -1.20
C VAL A 147 -0.87 11.92 -1.14
N GLY A 148 -0.19 11.79 -2.29
CA GLY A 148 1.11 11.11 -2.39
C GLY A 148 2.29 11.90 -1.84
N GLU A 149 2.17 13.24 -1.76
CA GLU A 149 3.26 14.14 -1.40
C GLU A 149 3.92 13.77 -0.06
N ALA A 150 3.10 13.48 0.97
CA ALA A 150 3.58 13.10 2.29
C ALA A 150 4.38 11.79 2.32
N ALA A 151 4.13 10.88 1.38
CA ALA A 151 4.79 9.59 1.28
C ALA A 151 5.86 9.53 0.16
N GLY A 152 6.01 10.59 -0.62
CA GLY A 152 6.88 10.62 -1.79
C GLY A 152 6.36 9.78 -2.97
N ASP A 153 5.07 9.46 -3.00
CA ASP A 153 4.43 8.70 -4.08
C ASP A 153 3.84 9.63 -5.15
N CYS A 154 3.97 9.26 -6.42
CA CYS A 154 3.31 9.99 -7.51
C CYS A 154 1.81 9.63 -7.59
N ALA A 155 1.00 10.50 -8.21
CA ALA A 155 -0.45 10.30 -8.40
C ALA A 155 -0.81 8.90 -8.94
N ARG A 156 -0.06 8.40 -9.92
CA ARG A 156 -0.27 7.06 -10.49
C ARG A 156 -0.12 5.94 -9.44
N THR A 157 0.86 6.07 -8.54
CA THR A 157 1.06 5.12 -7.44
C THR A 157 -0.09 5.19 -6.45
N VAL A 158 -0.52 6.40 -6.08
CA VAL A 158 -1.68 6.61 -5.21
C VAL A 158 -2.94 5.96 -5.80
N GLN A 159 -3.25 6.25 -7.06
CA GLN A 159 -4.41 5.67 -7.76
C GLN A 159 -4.35 4.14 -7.80
N ARG A 160 -3.16 3.57 -8.03
CA ARG A 160 -2.95 2.12 -7.98
C ARG A 160 -3.27 1.53 -6.61
N TYR A 161 -2.80 2.16 -5.52
CA TYR A 161 -3.15 1.72 -4.17
C TYR A 161 -4.65 1.88 -3.89
N VAL A 162 -5.24 3.03 -4.21
CA VAL A 162 -6.68 3.25 -4.04
C VAL A 162 -7.49 2.18 -4.78
N ARG A 163 -7.04 1.75 -5.96
CA ARG A 163 -7.69 0.69 -6.73
C ARG A 163 -7.75 -0.64 -5.97
N LEU A 164 -6.77 -0.95 -5.09
CA LEU A 164 -6.78 -2.17 -4.29
C LEU A 164 -7.96 -2.26 -3.32
N THR A 165 -8.59 -1.15 -2.96
CA THR A 165 -9.78 -1.15 -2.08
C THR A 165 -11.00 -1.84 -2.70
N TYR A 166 -10.96 -2.14 -4.00
CA TYR A 166 -11.99 -2.91 -4.73
C TYR A 166 -11.70 -4.41 -4.80
N LEU A 167 -10.58 -4.87 -4.23
CA LEU A 167 -10.27 -6.28 -4.17
C LEU A 167 -11.11 -7.02 -3.12
N ASN A 168 -11.40 -8.28 -3.41
CA ASN A 168 -11.87 -9.20 -2.40
C ASN A 168 -10.87 -9.24 -1.23
N PRO A 169 -11.34 -9.25 0.03
CA PRO A 169 -10.46 -9.22 1.21
C PRO A 169 -9.36 -10.30 1.21
N LYS A 170 -9.64 -11.50 0.68
CA LYS A 170 -8.63 -12.57 0.58
C LYS A 170 -7.54 -12.27 -0.47
N LEU A 171 -7.90 -11.65 -1.60
CA LEU A 171 -6.92 -11.22 -2.60
C LEU A 171 -6.06 -10.07 -2.07
N LEU A 172 -6.65 -9.18 -1.31
CA LEU A 172 -5.94 -8.09 -0.65
C LEU A 172 -4.98 -8.62 0.41
N ASP A 173 -5.39 -9.62 1.20
CA ASP A 173 -4.52 -10.32 2.15
C ASP A 173 -3.33 -11.02 1.46
N PHE A 174 -3.53 -11.57 0.27
CA PHE A 174 -2.42 -12.10 -0.52
C PHE A 174 -1.41 -11.03 -0.95
N ALA A 175 -1.87 -9.81 -1.25
CA ALA A 175 -0.99 -8.69 -1.54
C ALA A 175 -0.23 -8.24 -0.27
N ASP A 176 -0.86 -8.23 0.89
CA ASP A 176 -0.23 -7.91 2.18
C ASP A 176 0.90 -8.89 2.53
N HIS A 177 0.74 -10.16 2.18
CA HIS A 177 1.75 -11.21 2.41
C HIS A 177 2.77 -11.36 1.27
N GLY A 178 2.75 -10.47 0.27
CA GLY A 178 3.66 -10.51 -0.87
C GLY A 178 3.44 -11.70 -1.82
N LYS A 179 2.35 -12.47 -1.66
CA LYS A 179 1.99 -13.59 -2.54
C LYS A 179 1.51 -13.12 -3.91
N VAL A 180 0.95 -11.93 -3.97
CA VAL A 180 0.52 -11.26 -5.19
C VAL A 180 1.20 -9.90 -5.26
N SER A 181 1.88 -9.59 -6.38
CA SER A 181 2.51 -8.29 -6.54
C SER A 181 1.48 -7.17 -6.67
N LEU A 182 1.86 -5.94 -6.29
CA LEU A 182 1.00 -4.76 -6.42
C LEU A 182 0.43 -4.59 -7.83
N ALA A 183 1.24 -4.87 -8.88
CA ALA A 183 0.82 -4.75 -10.26
C ALA A 183 -0.24 -5.80 -10.66
N VAL A 184 -0.14 -7.02 -10.13
CA VAL A 184 -1.14 -8.08 -10.32
C VAL A 184 -2.41 -7.75 -9.55
N ALA A 185 -2.30 -7.35 -8.29
CA ALA A 185 -3.41 -6.94 -7.45
C ALA A 185 -4.21 -5.79 -8.07
N GLU A 186 -3.53 -4.78 -8.63
CA GLU A 186 -4.17 -3.70 -9.39
C GLU A 186 -5.01 -4.25 -10.56
N LYS A 187 -4.49 -5.19 -11.36
CA LYS A 187 -5.22 -5.77 -12.49
C LYS A 187 -6.45 -6.55 -12.04
N LEU A 188 -6.29 -7.37 -10.99
CA LEU A 188 -7.41 -8.14 -10.43
C LEU A 188 -8.51 -7.25 -9.83
N SER A 189 -8.19 -6.03 -9.41
CA SER A 189 -9.18 -5.10 -8.86
C SER A 189 -10.17 -4.54 -9.92
N PHE A 190 -9.92 -4.78 -11.20
CA PHE A 190 -10.83 -4.41 -12.28
C PHE A 190 -11.91 -5.48 -12.52
N LEU A 191 -11.69 -6.70 -12.04
CA LEU A 191 -12.64 -7.79 -12.11
C LEU A 191 -13.84 -7.52 -11.19
N SER A 192 -15.01 -8.00 -11.58
CA SER A 192 -16.20 -7.99 -10.71
C SER A 192 -16.00 -8.88 -9.46
N GLY A 193 -16.84 -8.71 -8.45
CA GLY A 193 -16.75 -9.53 -7.23
C GLY A 193 -16.92 -11.03 -7.47
N GLU A 194 -17.74 -11.40 -8.45
CA GLU A 194 -17.96 -12.81 -8.87
C GLU A 194 -16.71 -13.38 -9.56
N GLU A 195 -16.13 -12.64 -10.51
CA GLU A 195 -14.91 -13.03 -11.22
C GLU A 195 -13.71 -13.15 -10.28
N GLN A 196 -13.58 -12.25 -9.31
CA GLN A 196 -12.58 -12.37 -8.24
C GLN A 196 -12.79 -13.63 -7.41
N GLY A 197 -14.05 -14.02 -7.20
CA GLY A 197 -14.42 -15.31 -6.57
C GLY A 197 -13.92 -16.50 -7.36
N TRP A 198 -14.06 -16.51 -8.69
CA TRP A 198 -13.54 -17.58 -9.56
C TRP A 198 -12.00 -17.65 -9.51
N VAL A 199 -11.32 -16.50 -9.50
CA VAL A 199 -9.86 -16.45 -9.32
C VAL A 199 -9.46 -17.08 -8.00
N LEU A 200 -10.10 -16.70 -6.89
CA LEU A 200 -9.84 -17.29 -5.57
C LEU A 200 -10.07 -18.79 -5.52
N LYS A 201 -11.16 -19.28 -6.13
CA LYS A 201 -11.48 -20.70 -6.20
C LYS A 201 -10.43 -21.48 -6.97
N THR A 202 -9.97 -20.92 -8.11
CA THR A 202 -8.96 -21.58 -8.95
C THR A 202 -7.57 -21.58 -8.29
N LEU A 203 -7.20 -20.51 -7.60
CA LEU A 203 -5.93 -20.44 -6.87
C LEU A 203 -5.89 -21.43 -5.69
N GLY A 204 -7.03 -21.80 -5.13
CA GLY A 204 -7.09 -22.70 -3.96
C GLY A 204 -6.30 -22.14 -2.77
N GLY A 205 -5.94 -22.95 -1.80
CA GLY A 205 -5.07 -22.52 -0.70
C GLY A 205 -3.58 -22.38 -1.08
N ASN A 206 -3.18 -22.91 -2.24
CA ASN A 206 -1.84 -22.75 -2.81
C ASN A 206 -1.86 -21.62 -3.82
N VAL A 207 -1.41 -20.46 -3.41
CA VAL A 207 -1.24 -19.31 -4.31
C VAL A 207 -0.05 -19.61 -5.22
N ALA A 208 -0.33 -20.22 -6.37
CA ALA A 208 0.60 -20.15 -7.49
C ALA A 208 0.78 -18.66 -7.81
N VAL A 209 2.03 -18.21 -7.92
CA VAL A 209 2.35 -16.81 -8.19
C VAL A 209 1.70 -16.42 -9.52
N LEU A 210 0.57 -15.71 -9.46
CA LEU A 210 -0.09 -15.21 -10.65
C LEU A 210 0.83 -14.23 -11.36
N SER A 211 1.14 -14.49 -12.61
CA SER A 211 2.01 -13.62 -13.41
C SER A 211 1.26 -12.36 -13.84
N LYS A 212 2.00 -11.29 -14.11
CA LYS A 212 1.42 -10.05 -14.63
C LYS A 212 0.66 -10.28 -15.95
N SER A 213 1.18 -11.15 -16.84
CA SER A 213 0.53 -11.49 -18.12
C SER A 213 -0.79 -12.22 -17.92
N GLN A 214 -0.88 -13.13 -16.95
CA GLN A 214 -2.14 -13.79 -16.59
C GLN A 214 -3.17 -12.81 -16.04
N ALA A 215 -2.75 -11.89 -15.14
CA ALA A 215 -3.63 -10.87 -14.61
C ALA A 215 -4.11 -9.87 -15.69
N GLU A 216 -3.26 -9.54 -16.65
CA GLU A 216 -3.63 -8.72 -17.81
C GLU A 216 -4.64 -9.44 -18.70
N ALA A 217 -4.44 -10.73 -19.01
CA ALA A 217 -5.40 -11.53 -19.76
C ALA A 217 -6.75 -11.66 -19.07
N LEU A 218 -6.77 -11.90 -17.74
CA LEU A 218 -8.01 -11.93 -16.96
C LEU A 218 -8.76 -10.61 -17.03
N LYS A 219 -8.04 -9.48 -16.93
CA LYS A 219 -8.64 -8.14 -17.04
C LYS A 219 -9.22 -7.91 -18.44
N GLU A 220 -8.49 -8.25 -19.49
CA GLU A 220 -8.92 -8.10 -20.90
C GLU A 220 -10.18 -8.91 -21.19
N GLU A 221 -10.23 -10.17 -20.77
CA GLU A 221 -11.41 -11.02 -20.92
C GLU A 221 -12.62 -10.50 -20.11
N SER A 222 -12.37 -9.91 -18.92
CA SER A 222 -13.43 -9.28 -18.13
C SER A 222 -13.97 -8.01 -18.81
N GLU A 223 -13.10 -7.16 -19.36
CA GLU A 223 -13.49 -5.95 -20.11
C GLU A 223 -14.28 -6.28 -21.38
N ASN A 224 -14.03 -7.46 -22.00
CA ASN A 224 -14.74 -7.96 -23.16
C ASN A 224 -16.03 -8.73 -22.79
N GLU A 225 -16.40 -8.80 -21.51
CA GLU A 225 -17.55 -9.56 -20.98
C GLU A 225 -17.51 -11.06 -21.36
N SER A 226 -16.32 -11.60 -21.64
CA SER A 226 -16.09 -12.99 -22.08
C SER A 226 -15.53 -13.89 -20.98
N LEU A 227 -15.19 -13.32 -19.81
CA LEU A 227 -14.59 -14.07 -18.72
C LEU A 227 -15.61 -15.03 -18.08
N THR A 228 -15.25 -16.29 -18.04
CA THR A 228 -16.02 -17.36 -17.38
C THR A 228 -15.13 -18.09 -16.38
N GLU A 229 -15.73 -18.82 -15.43
CA GLU A 229 -14.97 -19.61 -14.45
C GLU A 229 -13.99 -20.58 -15.13
N LYS A 230 -14.40 -21.20 -16.25
CA LYS A 230 -13.53 -22.08 -17.04
C LYS A 230 -12.38 -21.31 -17.68
N CYS A 231 -12.64 -20.13 -18.26
CA CYS A 231 -11.62 -19.27 -18.84
C CYS A 231 -10.59 -18.83 -17.79
N VAL A 232 -11.04 -18.47 -16.58
CA VAL A 232 -10.15 -18.16 -15.44
C VAL A 232 -9.23 -19.35 -15.13
N ALA A 233 -9.79 -20.57 -15.05
CA ALA A 233 -9.00 -21.78 -14.79
C ALA A 233 -7.99 -22.04 -15.91
N ASP A 234 -8.39 -21.88 -17.18
CA ASP A 234 -7.51 -22.06 -18.34
C ASP A 234 -6.36 -21.04 -18.35
N ILE A 235 -6.62 -19.77 -18.03
CA ILE A 235 -5.60 -18.72 -17.98
C ILE A 235 -4.62 -18.95 -16.81
N ILE A 236 -5.14 -19.28 -15.62
CA ILE A 236 -4.31 -19.47 -14.42
C ILE A 236 -3.47 -20.74 -14.53
N ASN A 237 -4.05 -21.85 -15.02
CA ASN A 237 -3.38 -23.13 -15.14
C ASN A 237 -2.53 -23.24 -16.41
N ARG A 238 -2.61 -22.26 -17.31
CA ARG A 238 -1.72 -22.23 -18.48
C ARG A 238 -0.28 -22.11 -18.00
N GLU A 239 0.48 -23.19 -18.06
CA GLU A 239 1.92 -23.16 -17.83
C GLU A 239 2.56 -22.18 -18.82
N VAL A 240 2.92 -21.01 -18.33
CA VAL A 240 3.79 -20.13 -19.09
C VAL A 240 5.19 -20.75 -19.00
N LYS A 241 5.47 -21.65 -19.93
CA LYS A 241 6.86 -22.12 -20.13
C LYS A 241 7.69 -20.92 -20.58
N ARG A 242 8.08 -20.08 -19.62
CA ARG A 242 9.13 -19.09 -19.85
C ARG A 242 10.45 -19.84 -19.89
N ILE A 243 10.85 -20.24 -21.10
CA ILE A 243 12.25 -20.62 -21.30
C ILE A 243 13.04 -19.32 -21.21
N SER A 244 13.60 -19.02 -20.03
CA SER A 244 14.56 -17.94 -19.88
C SER A 244 15.95 -18.58 -19.83
N ILE A 245 16.77 -18.26 -20.80
CA ILE A 245 18.19 -18.62 -20.79
C ILE A 245 18.95 -17.39 -20.32
N THR A 246 19.49 -17.46 -19.09
CA THR A 246 20.37 -16.40 -18.58
C THR A 246 21.80 -16.84 -18.78
N ILE A 247 22.52 -16.18 -19.69
CA ILE A 247 23.96 -16.42 -19.89
C ILE A 247 24.71 -15.36 -19.07
N SER A 248 25.56 -15.81 -18.13
CA SER A 248 26.32 -14.86 -17.31
C SER A 248 27.29 -14.04 -18.18
N ALA A 249 27.37 -12.73 -17.89
CA ALA A 249 28.29 -11.82 -18.59
C ALA A 249 29.75 -12.32 -18.58
N LYS A 250 30.15 -13.07 -17.54
CA LYS A 250 31.50 -13.66 -17.44
C LYS A 250 31.73 -14.76 -18.48
N LYS A 251 30.71 -15.57 -18.81
CA LYS A 251 30.80 -16.61 -19.84
C LYS A 251 30.74 -16.04 -21.27
N ILE A 252 30.00 -14.96 -21.46
CA ILE A 252 29.89 -14.32 -22.77
C ILE A 252 31.17 -13.56 -23.12
N LYS A 253 31.82 -12.87 -22.19
CA LYS A 253 33.02 -12.06 -22.43
C LYS A 253 34.17 -12.85 -23.06
N ASP A 254 34.26 -14.16 -22.83
CA ASP A 254 35.31 -15.00 -23.39
C ASP A 254 35.17 -15.23 -24.92
N TYR A 255 34.01 -14.92 -25.51
CA TYR A 255 33.69 -15.09 -26.91
C TYR A 255 33.70 -13.77 -27.72
N PHE A 256 33.85 -12.62 -27.03
CA PHE A 256 33.85 -11.31 -27.68
C PHE A 256 35.14 -10.53 -27.40
N PRO A 257 35.56 -9.65 -28.35
CA PRO A 257 36.66 -8.72 -28.13
C PRO A 257 36.43 -7.85 -26.88
N GLN A 258 37.52 -7.42 -26.21
CA GLN A 258 37.44 -6.71 -24.92
C GLN A 258 36.79 -5.30 -25.04
N ASP A 259 36.73 -4.75 -26.24
CA ASP A 259 36.19 -3.44 -26.55
C ASP A 259 34.71 -3.44 -26.97
N TYR A 260 34.09 -4.65 -27.05
CA TYR A 260 32.66 -4.75 -27.39
C TYR A 260 31.76 -4.25 -26.27
N THR A 261 30.81 -3.39 -26.61
CA THR A 261 29.73 -2.94 -25.72
C THR A 261 28.67 -4.04 -25.57
N LYS A 262 27.83 -3.92 -24.55
CA LYS A 262 26.72 -4.86 -24.33
C LYS A 262 25.78 -4.93 -25.53
N ASP A 263 25.47 -3.80 -26.14
CA ASP A 263 24.54 -3.70 -27.28
C ASP A 263 25.13 -4.38 -28.54
N GLN A 264 26.42 -4.20 -28.78
CA GLN A 264 27.13 -4.89 -29.87
C GLN A 264 27.19 -6.41 -29.65
N MET A 265 27.34 -6.88 -28.41
CA MET A 265 27.30 -8.32 -28.12
C MET A 265 25.90 -8.89 -28.37
N GLU A 266 24.84 -8.16 -27.96
CA GLU A 266 23.45 -8.56 -28.18
C GLU A 266 23.15 -8.64 -29.68
N GLU A 267 23.59 -7.67 -30.51
CA GLU A 267 23.38 -7.62 -31.96
C GLU A 267 24.00 -8.86 -32.63
N VAL A 268 25.26 -9.17 -32.34
CA VAL A 268 25.95 -10.38 -32.89
C VAL A 268 25.23 -11.66 -32.44
N ILE A 269 24.73 -11.75 -31.19
CA ILE A 269 24.00 -12.93 -30.75
C ILE A 269 22.71 -13.09 -31.54
N PHE A 270 21.97 -12.01 -31.78
CA PHE A 270 20.74 -12.05 -32.57
C PHE A 270 21.01 -12.45 -34.02
N GLU A 271 22.03 -11.90 -34.70
CA GLU A 271 22.42 -12.29 -36.03
C GLU A 271 22.77 -13.81 -36.13
N LEU A 272 23.51 -14.33 -35.14
CA LEU A 272 23.84 -15.74 -35.10
C LEU A 272 22.60 -16.64 -34.90
N LEU A 273 21.65 -16.20 -34.08
CA LEU A 273 20.39 -16.92 -33.87
C LEU A 273 19.48 -16.89 -35.09
N GLU A 274 19.43 -15.78 -35.81
CA GLU A 274 18.67 -15.68 -37.06
C GLU A 274 19.29 -16.59 -38.13
N SER A 275 20.60 -16.53 -38.36
CA SER A 275 21.30 -17.40 -39.31
C SER A 275 21.19 -18.88 -38.94
N TRP A 276 21.13 -19.22 -37.65
CA TRP A 276 20.88 -20.59 -37.22
C TRP A 276 19.45 -21.02 -37.51
N LYS A 277 18.45 -20.16 -37.26
CA LYS A 277 17.04 -20.42 -37.56
C LYS A 277 16.80 -20.67 -39.04
N GLU A 278 17.42 -19.88 -39.91
CA GLU A 278 17.32 -20.05 -41.36
C GLU A 278 17.88 -21.39 -41.84
N ARG A 279 19.02 -21.81 -41.28
CA ARG A 279 19.60 -23.13 -41.57
C ARG A 279 18.70 -24.27 -41.16
N MET A 280 18.10 -24.19 -39.95
CA MET A 280 17.16 -25.21 -39.46
C MET A 280 15.88 -25.32 -40.28
N CYS A 281 15.44 -24.20 -40.92
CA CYS A 281 14.26 -24.21 -41.81
C CYS A 281 14.59 -24.74 -43.22
N GLN A 282 15.87 -24.82 -43.61
CA GLN A 282 16.27 -25.39 -44.90
C GLN A 282 16.49 -26.92 -44.84
N ASP A 283 16.72 -27.46 -43.67
CA ASP A 283 16.96 -28.89 -43.42
C ASP A 283 15.66 -29.65 -43.02
N SER A 284 14.49 -28.98 -43.02
CA SER A 284 13.18 -29.54 -42.71
C SER A 284 12.27 -29.58 -43.93
#